data_3275b8d3fd5947e439c6251ca44a3d0c
#
_entry.id   3275b8d3fd5947e439c6251ca44a3d0c
#
_cell.length_a   1.000
_cell.length_b   1.000
_cell.length_c   1.000
_cell.angle_alpha   90.00
_cell.angle_beta   90.00
_cell.angle_gamma   90.00
#
_symmetry.space_group_name_H-M   'P 1'
#
loop_
_entity.id
_entity.type
_entity.pdbx_description
1 polymer ?
#
loop_
_entity_poly.entity_id
_entity_poly.type
_entity_poly.pdbx_seq_one_letter_code
_entity_poly.pdbx_strand_id
1 'polypeptide(L)'
;LTYLPIFSGKSIICFGGEDWWYHHPHSKNHLMRRFARAGNKVIFVNSISLGLPSLRNKDLLPRIARKLRSYAKLARQTDEGITVVSPATVPFFGSRLSRGMNHNLIRVQIGQLAKRRGLTKPILWIAIPTAVDLIGRLDESLVVYHVSDKYDANTMDHATDPREIRRLHERALQQADLILYSGRKLLAEAEIGLERSHLLEQAVDF
;
A
#
# COMPACT_ATOMS: atom_id res chain seq x y z
N LEU A 1 -0.09 -33.53 9.31
CA LEU A 1 0.74 -32.53 10.00
C LEU A 1 0.09 -31.19 9.80
N THR A 2 -0.65 -30.70 10.80
CA THR A 2 -1.24 -29.37 10.80
C THR A 2 -0.09 -28.39 11.02
N TYR A 3 0.37 -27.77 9.94
CA TYR A 3 1.30 -26.65 10.04
C TYR A 3 0.55 -25.50 10.73
N LEU A 4 0.83 -25.31 12.01
CA LEU A 4 0.43 -24.06 12.67
C LEU A 4 1.20 -22.94 11.97
N PRO A 5 0.52 -21.95 11.40
CA PRO A 5 1.21 -20.85 10.73
C PRO A 5 2.05 -20.10 11.76
N ILE A 6 3.38 -20.11 11.58
CA ILE A 6 4.34 -19.40 12.44
C ILE A 6 3.99 -17.92 12.54
N PHE A 7 3.25 -17.41 11.57
CA PHE A 7 2.86 -16.01 11.44
C PHE A 7 1.33 -15.87 11.58
N SER A 8 0.85 -15.81 12.83
CA SER A 8 -0.57 -15.66 13.17
C SER A 8 -0.77 -14.63 14.27
N GLY A 9 -2.00 -14.12 14.40
CA GLY A 9 -2.37 -13.16 15.45
C GLY A 9 -1.75 -11.78 15.29
N LYS A 10 -1.13 -11.48 14.14
CA LYS A 10 -0.51 -10.18 13.87
C LYS A 10 -1.50 -9.19 13.27
N SER A 11 -1.19 -7.92 13.41
CA SER A 11 -1.86 -6.80 12.75
C SER A 11 -1.04 -6.38 11.53
N ILE A 12 -1.68 -6.20 10.37
CA ILE A 12 -1.00 -5.83 9.13
C ILE A 12 -1.77 -4.69 8.47
N ILE A 13 -1.05 -3.63 8.06
CA ILE A 13 -1.58 -2.58 7.20
C ILE A 13 -0.77 -2.63 5.91
N CYS A 14 -1.44 -2.98 4.80
CA CYS A 14 -0.80 -3.13 3.50
C CYS A 14 -1.20 -1.99 2.55
N PHE A 15 -0.25 -1.21 2.09
CA PHE A 15 -0.40 -0.25 1.00
C PHE A 15 -0.09 -0.94 -0.33
N GLY A 16 -1.13 -1.50 -0.97
CA GLY A 16 -1.00 -2.39 -2.12
C GLY A 16 -0.68 -1.71 -3.44
N GLY A 17 -1.05 -0.44 -3.60
CA GLY A 17 -0.85 0.32 -4.83
C GLY A 17 -1.84 0.01 -5.96
N GLU A 18 -2.78 -0.88 -5.73
CA GLU A 18 -3.82 -1.30 -6.68
C GLU A 18 -5.19 -1.20 -6.03
N ASP A 19 -6.23 -1.24 -6.88
CA ASP A 19 -7.59 -1.41 -6.39
C ASP A 19 -7.90 -2.90 -6.23
N TRP A 20 -8.24 -3.32 -5.02
CA TRP A 20 -8.54 -4.70 -4.67
C TRP A 20 -9.65 -5.31 -5.53
N TRP A 21 -10.64 -4.51 -5.92
CA TRP A 21 -11.87 -4.97 -6.54
C TRP A 21 -11.87 -4.95 -8.06
N TYR A 22 -10.99 -4.11 -8.66
CA TYR A 22 -11.04 -3.82 -10.10
C TYR A 22 -9.83 -4.31 -10.88
N HIS A 23 -8.81 -4.83 -10.19
CA HIS A 23 -7.64 -5.42 -10.81
C HIS A 23 -7.58 -6.92 -10.62
N HIS A 24 -6.92 -7.63 -11.52
CA HIS A 24 -6.58 -9.03 -11.30
C HIS A 24 -5.72 -9.15 -10.04
N PRO A 25 -5.95 -10.18 -9.19
CA PRO A 25 -5.13 -10.37 -8.00
C PRO A 25 -3.67 -10.57 -8.37
N HIS A 26 -2.79 -9.74 -7.81
CA HIS A 26 -1.35 -9.91 -7.87
C HIS A 26 -0.85 -10.73 -6.67
N SER A 27 0.41 -11.17 -6.71
CA SER A 27 1.02 -11.97 -5.63
C SER A 27 0.82 -11.38 -4.23
N LYS A 28 0.86 -10.05 -4.08
CA LYS A 28 0.58 -9.38 -2.81
C LYS A 28 -0.85 -9.55 -2.31
N ASN A 29 -1.86 -9.61 -3.22
CA ASN A 29 -3.24 -9.88 -2.84
C ASN A 29 -3.38 -11.31 -2.31
N HIS A 30 -2.77 -12.29 -2.99
CA HIS A 30 -2.73 -13.69 -2.54
C HIS A 30 -2.03 -13.81 -1.19
N LEU A 31 -0.91 -13.10 -1.00
CA LEU A 31 -0.19 -13.08 0.27
C LEU A 31 -1.04 -12.53 1.41
N MET A 32 -1.75 -11.41 1.20
CA MET A 32 -2.63 -10.83 2.21
C MET A 32 -3.81 -11.75 2.55
N ARG A 33 -4.35 -12.46 1.56
CA ARG A 33 -5.38 -13.50 1.78
C ARG A 33 -4.84 -14.65 2.65
N ARG A 34 -3.64 -15.14 2.35
CA ARG A 34 -2.97 -16.18 3.17
C ARG A 34 -2.73 -15.70 4.60
N PHE A 35 -2.29 -14.47 4.79
CA PHE A 35 -2.13 -13.90 6.13
C PHE A 35 -3.47 -13.82 6.87
N ALA A 36 -4.54 -13.37 6.22
CA ALA A 36 -5.87 -13.33 6.84
C ALA A 36 -6.37 -14.73 7.22
N ARG A 37 -6.24 -15.72 6.34
CA ARG A 37 -6.59 -17.12 6.60
C ARG A 37 -5.76 -17.74 7.73
N ALA A 38 -4.52 -17.26 7.94
CA ALA A 38 -3.67 -17.66 9.06
C ALA A 38 -4.03 -16.97 10.38
N GLY A 39 -5.15 -16.23 10.45
CA GLY A 39 -5.63 -15.58 11.67
C GLY A 39 -5.03 -14.21 11.95
N ASN A 40 -4.41 -13.56 10.95
CA ASN A 40 -3.92 -12.19 11.08
C ASN A 40 -5.03 -11.17 10.75
N LYS A 41 -5.01 -10.02 11.42
CA LYS A 41 -5.88 -8.90 11.10
C LYS A 41 -5.26 -8.06 9.99
N VAL A 42 -5.91 -7.99 8.83
CA VAL A 42 -5.35 -7.29 7.66
C VAL A 42 -6.23 -6.11 7.26
N ILE A 43 -5.62 -4.93 7.14
CA ILE A 43 -6.16 -3.78 6.43
C ILE A 43 -5.39 -3.64 5.12
N PHE A 44 -6.09 -3.71 3.98
CA PHE A 44 -5.53 -3.44 2.66
C PHE A 44 -5.97 -2.07 2.20
N VAL A 45 -5.00 -1.21 1.92
CA VAL A 45 -5.23 0.15 1.44
C VAL A 45 -5.11 0.15 -0.08
N ASN A 46 -6.22 0.42 -0.75
CA ASN A 46 -6.27 0.58 -2.20
C ASN A 46 -5.37 1.70 -2.68
N SER A 47 -5.09 1.72 -3.98
CA SER A 47 -4.27 2.74 -4.62
C SER A 47 -4.70 4.15 -4.19
N ILE A 48 -3.73 4.88 -3.68
CA ILE A 48 -3.84 6.31 -3.47
C ILE A 48 -3.50 6.94 -4.81
N SER A 49 -4.53 7.22 -5.63
CA SER A 49 -4.34 7.89 -6.89
C SER A 49 -3.69 9.26 -6.65
N LEU A 50 -2.45 9.42 -7.06
CA LEU A 50 -1.71 10.69 -7.03
C LEU A 50 -2.00 11.53 -8.29
N GLY A 51 -2.72 10.96 -9.26
CA GLY A 51 -3.04 11.61 -10.53
C GLY A 51 -4.14 12.67 -10.38
N LEU A 52 -3.90 13.85 -10.94
CA LEU A 52 -4.95 14.83 -11.20
C LEU A 52 -5.97 14.21 -12.16
N PRO A 53 -7.27 14.24 -11.84
CA PRO A 53 -8.27 14.10 -12.90
C PRO A 53 -7.98 15.23 -13.88
N SER A 54 -7.74 14.90 -15.16
CA SER A 54 -7.58 15.91 -16.19
C SER A 54 -8.72 16.91 -16.11
N LEU A 55 -8.42 18.18 -15.80
CA LEU A 55 -9.39 19.28 -15.69
C LEU A 55 -10.13 19.55 -17.02
N ARG A 56 -9.76 18.85 -18.09
CA ARG A 56 -10.37 18.94 -19.43
C ARG A 56 -11.68 18.15 -19.58
N ASN A 57 -12.09 17.38 -18.59
CA ASN A 57 -13.29 16.54 -18.67
C ASN A 57 -14.50 17.26 -18.04
N LYS A 58 -15.54 17.51 -18.86
CA LYS A 58 -16.84 18.10 -18.44
C LYS A 58 -17.61 17.29 -17.38
N ASP A 59 -17.15 16.10 -17.03
CA ASP A 59 -17.77 15.17 -16.08
C ASP A 59 -17.16 15.20 -14.66
N LEU A 60 -16.51 16.30 -14.27
CA LEU A 60 -15.83 16.43 -12.98
C LEU A 60 -16.79 16.31 -11.78
N LEU A 61 -17.94 16.97 -11.84
CA LEU A 61 -18.94 16.96 -10.76
C LEU A 61 -19.59 15.57 -10.55
N PRO A 62 -20.03 14.83 -11.58
CA PRO A 62 -20.53 13.47 -11.41
C PRO A 62 -19.46 12.49 -10.89
N ARG A 63 -18.19 12.69 -11.28
CA ARG A 63 -17.08 11.87 -10.77
C ARG A 63 -16.77 12.15 -9.31
N ILE A 64 -16.78 13.40 -8.89
CA ILE A 64 -16.64 13.82 -7.49
C ILE A 64 -17.81 13.27 -6.66
N ALA A 65 -19.06 13.42 -7.13
CA ALA A 65 -20.23 12.90 -6.46
C ALA A 65 -20.24 11.36 -6.35
N ARG A 66 -19.77 10.66 -7.41
CA ARG A 66 -19.58 9.21 -7.41
C ARG A 66 -18.48 8.78 -6.43
N LYS A 67 -17.39 9.53 -6.39
CA LYS A 67 -16.29 9.32 -5.47
C LYS A 67 -16.72 9.61 -4.02
N LEU A 68 -17.48 10.67 -3.78
CA LEU A 68 -18.08 10.97 -2.47
C LEU A 68 -19.09 9.90 -2.03
N ARG A 69 -19.92 9.36 -2.94
CA ARG A 69 -20.80 8.20 -2.65
C ARG A 69 -20.01 6.92 -2.39
N SER A 70 -18.87 6.74 -3.07
CA SER A 70 -17.93 5.65 -2.80
C SER A 70 -17.31 5.80 -1.40
N TYR A 71 -17.12 7.02 -0.91
CA TYR A 71 -16.62 7.31 0.43
C TYR A 71 -17.59 6.92 1.54
N ALA A 72 -18.89 6.86 1.29
CA ALA A 72 -19.85 6.30 2.24
C ALA A 72 -19.65 4.80 2.50
N LYS A 73 -18.85 4.12 1.64
CA LYS A 73 -18.41 2.72 1.79
C LYS A 73 -16.89 2.63 1.84
N LEU A 74 -16.24 3.49 2.62
CA LEU A 74 -14.79 3.65 2.71
C LEU A 74 -14.03 2.35 3.04
N ALA A 75 -14.66 1.43 3.75
CA ALA A 75 -14.07 0.15 4.10
C ALA A 75 -15.07 -0.98 3.83
N ARG A 76 -14.64 -1.98 3.07
CA ARG A 76 -15.38 -3.23 2.82
C ARG A 76 -14.58 -4.40 3.36
N GLN A 77 -15.27 -5.41 3.82
CA GLN A 77 -14.64 -6.65 4.26
C GLN A 77 -14.75 -7.71 3.16
N THR A 78 -13.68 -8.46 2.93
CA THR A 78 -13.68 -9.63 2.05
C THR A 78 -14.17 -10.86 2.81
N ASP A 79 -14.45 -11.95 2.09
CA ASP A 79 -14.83 -13.24 2.69
C ASP A 79 -13.73 -13.79 3.61
N GLU A 80 -12.46 -13.49 3.32
CA GLU A 80 -11.33 -13.89 4.16
C GLU A 80 -11.13 -12.97 5.38
N GLY A 81 -11.98 -11.96 5.58
CA GLY A 81 -11.91 -11.04 6.71
C GLY A 81 -10.95 -9.86 6.54
N ILE A 82 -10.40 -9.64 5.34
CA ILE A 82 -9.55 -8.48 5.05
C ILE A 82 -10.42 -7.22 5.00
N THR A 83 -10.02 -6.19 5.71
CA THR A 83 -10.66 -4.87 5.58
C THR A 83 -9.99 -4.08 4.47
N VAL A 84 -10.65 -3.95 3.33
CA VAL A 84 -10.18 -3.16 2.19
C VAL A 84 -10.69 -1.73 2.32
N VAL A 85 -9.78 -0.75 2.21
CA VAL A 85 -10.11 0.67 2.38
C VAL A 85 -9.56 1.50 1.21
N SER A 86 -10.40 2.43 0.73
CA SER A 86 -10.01 3.46 -0.23
C SER A 86 -10.01 4.81 0.49
N PRO A 87 -8.86 5.31 0.96
CA PRO A 87 -8.81 6.53 1.74
C PRO A 87 -9.24 7.75 0.93
N ALA A 88 -9.94 8.67 1.57
CA ALA A 88 -10.28 9.95 0.98
C ALA A 88 -9.02 10.83 0.89
N THR A 89 -8.83 11.46 -0.26
CA THR A 89 -7.72 12.39 -0.52
C THR A 89 -8.24 13.66 -1.17
N VAL A 90 -7.53 14.76 -0.98
CA VAL A 90 -7.82 16.03 -1.65
C VAL A 90 -7.29 15.96 -3.09
N PRO A 91 -8.06 16.38 -4.11
CA PRO A 91 -7.70 16.18 -5.52
C PRO A 91 -6.58 17.07 -6.06
N PHE A 92 -5.85 17.79 -5.22
CA PHE A 92 -4.77 18.69 -5.61
C PHE A 92 -3.41 18.10 -5.25
N PHE A 93 -2.81 17.34 -6.15
CA PHE A 93 -1.56 16.61 -5.88
C PHE A 93 -0.28 17.34 -6.33
N GLY A 94 -0.40 18.49 -6.98
CA GLY A 94 0.74 19.17 -7.61
C GLY A 94 1.64 19.98 -6.65
N SER A 95 1.28 20.16 -5.38
CA SER A 95 2.08 20.93 -4.43
C SER A 95 2.55 20.10 -3.24
N ARG A 96 3.70 20.49 -2.64
CA ARG A 96 4.20 19.87 -1.40
C ARG A 96 3.20 19.98 -0.25
N LEU A 97 2.44 21.08 -0.21
CA LEU A 97 1.41 21.32 0.81
C LEU A 97 0.26 20.31 0.70
N SER A 98 -0.29 20.12 -0.49
CA SER A 98 -1.39 19.17 -0.72
C SER A 98 -0.96 17.73 -0.48
N ARG A 99 0.31 17.38 -0.77
CA ARG A 99 0.88 16.08 -0.42
C ARG A 99 0.91 15.87 1.09
N GLY A 100 1.40 16.85 1.86
CA GLY A 100 1.41 16.81 3.32
C GLY A 100 0.01 16.69 3.91
N MET A 101 -0.97 17.41 3.37
CA MET A 101 -2.39 17.29 3.77
C MET A 101 -2.94 15.89 3.50
N ASN A 102 -2.68 15.33 2.32
CA ASN A 102 -3.12 13.99 1.96
C ASN A 102 -2.52 12.91 2.87
N HIS A 103 -1.23 13.00 3.17
CA HIS A 103 -0.58 12.08 4.12
C HIS A 103 -1.21 12.15 5.51
N ASN A 104 -1.51 13.35 6.01
CA ASN A 104 -2.20 13.50 7.29
C ASN A 104 -3.63 12.94 7.25
N LEU A 105 -4.39 13.19 6.18
CA LEU A 105 -5.72 12.62 6.00
C LEU A 105 -5.70 11.09 5.99
N ILE A 106 -4.79 10.50 5.22
CA ILE A 106 -4.62 9.05 5.15
C ILE A 106 -4.23 8.49 6.52
N ARG A 107 -3.24 9.10 7.18
CA ARG A 107 -2.80 8.70 8.52
C ARG A 107 -3.98 8.67 9.50
N VAL A 108 -4.79 9.73 9.55
CA VAL A 108 -5.93 9.80 10.47
C VAL A 108 -6.97 8.73 10.13
N GLN A 109 -7.34 8.58 8.87
CA GLN A 109 -8.34 7.60 8.43
C GLN A 109 -7.89 6.16 8.72
N ILE A 110 -6.66 5.82 8.33
CA ILE A 110 -6.12 4.46 8.52
C ILE A 110 -5.88 4.20 10.01
N GLY A 111 -5.34 5.16 10.77
CA GLY A 111 -5.14 5.02 12.21
C GLY A 111 -6.45 4.82 12.98
N GLN A 112 -7.51 5.58 12.65
CA GLN A 112 -8.82 5.38 13.25
C GLN A 112 -9.44 4.03 12.88
N LEU A 113 -9.31 3.61 11.61
CA LEU A 113 -9.78 2.31 11.17
C LEU A 113 -9.04 1.18 11.87
N ALA A 114 -7.72 1.27 11.99
CA ALA A 114 -6.90 0.29 12.70
C ALA A 114 -7.34 0.14 14.17
N LYS A 115 -7.55 1.25 14.87
CA LYS A 115 -8.07 1.25 16.25
C LYS A 115 -9.46 0.58 16.33
N ARG A 116 -10.39 0.95 15.44
CA ARG A 116 -11.74 0.36 15.42
C ARG A 116 -11.75 -1.14 15.12
N ARG A 117 -10.77 -1.63 14.36
CA ARG A 117 -10.58 -3.05 14.04
C ARG A 117 -9.71 -3.79 15.06
N GLY A 118 -9.23 -3.09 16.09
CA GLY A 118 -8.39 -3.67 17.15
C GLY A 118 -7.02 -4.12 16.64
N LEU A 119 -6.44 -3.39 15.69
CA LEU A 119 -5.05 -3.58 15.29
C LEU A 119 -4.14 -2.86 16.30
N THR A 120 -3.15 -3.56 16.78
CA THR A 120 -2.13 -3.04 17.70
C THR A 120 -0.75 -3.29 17.13
N LYS A 121 0.12 -2.26 17.20
CA LYS A 121 1.50 -2.36 16.70
C LYS A 121 1.60 -3.06 15.34
N PRO A 122 0.91 -2.54 14.30
CA PRO A 122 0.81 -3.25 13.03
C PRO A 122 2.15 -3.36 12.33
N ILE A 123 2.29 -4.39 11.51
CA ILE A 123 3.30 -4.45 10.46
C ILE A 123 2.84 -3.54 9.33
N LEU A 124 3.63 -2.54 9.02
CA LEU A 124 3.39 -1.67 7.87
C LEU A 124 4.01 -2.29 6.62
N TRP A 125 3.15 -2.83 5.74
CA TRP A 125 3.57 -3.44 4.49
C TRP A 125 3.39 -2.45 3.34
N ILE A 126 4.50 -1.98 2.78
CA ILE A 126 4.51 -1.01 1.68
C ILE A 126 4.84 -1.74 0.39
N ALA A 127 3.94 -1.69 -0.60
CA ALA A 127 4.19 -2.18 -1.96
C ALA A 127 4.27 -1.06 -3.00
N ILE A 128 4.22 0.21 -2.56
CA ILE A 128 4.34 1.40 -3.40
C ILE A 128 5.24 2.45 -2.71
N PRO A 129 6.16 3.10 -3.44
CA PRO A 129 7.05 4.11 -2.86
C PRO A 129 6.33 5.30 -2.22
N THR A 130 5.16 5.67 -2.76
CA THR A 130 4.39 6.83 -2.31
C THR A 130 3.86 6.72 -0.88
N ALA A 131 3.83 5.51 -0.31
CA ALA A 131 3.42 5.28 1.07
C ALA A 131 4.55 5.51 2.10
N VAL A 132 5.78 5.77 1.66
CA VAL A 132 6.95 5.97 2.55
C VAL A 132 6.75 7.10 3.57
N ASP A 133 5.99 8.13 3.23
CA ASP A 133 5.71 9.24 4.13
C ASP A 133 4.80 8.89 5.32
N LEU A 134 4.27 7.67 5.36
CA LEU A 134 3.47 7.13 6.46
C LEU A 134 4.29 6.30 7.46
N ILE A 135 5.53 5.99 7.15
CA ILE A 135 6.46 5.31 8.07
C ILE A 135 6.65 6.16 9.32
N GLY A 136 6.62 5.54 10.50
CA GLY A 136 6.71 6.19 11.81
C GLY A 136 5.42 6.90 12.24
N ARG A 137 4.30 6.72 11.51
CA ARG A 137 3.06 7.49 11.75
C ARG A 137 1.81 6.66 12.07
N LEU A 138 1.93 5.34 12.00
CA LEU A 138 0.81 4.40 12.21
C LEU A 138 1.03 3.49 13.42
N ASP A 139 1.98 3.85 14.31
CA ASP A 139 2.36 3.08 15.50
C ASP A 139 2.80 1.65 15.15
N GLU A 140 3.42 1.51 14.01
CA GLU A 140 3.88 0.22 13.49
C GLU A 140 5.05 -0.35 14.28
N SER A 141 5.12 -1.69 14.36
CA SER A 141 6.21 -2.43 15.01
C SER A 141 7.29 -2.87 14.04
N LEU A 142 6.97 -2.93 12.75
CA LEU A 142 7.86 -3.38 11.69
C LEU A 142 7.43 -2.74 10.38
N VAL A 143 8.40 -2.33 9.56
CA VAL A 143 8.18 -1.83 8.21
C VAL A 143 8.72 -2.83 7.21
N VAL A 144 7.84 -3.36 6.35
CA VAL A 144 8.20 -4.23 5.24
C VAL A 144 8.03 -3.46 3.93
N TYR A 145 9.08 -3.37 3.14
CA TYR A 145 8.99 -2.82 1.79
C TYR A 145 9.06 -3.95 0.76
N HIS A 146 7.98 -4.12 0.01
CA HIS A 146 7.84 -5.15 -1.02
C HIS A 146 8.06 -4.54 -2.40
N VAL A 147 9.25 -4.76 -2.95
CA VAL A 147 9.66 -4.28 -4.27
C VAL A 147 9.20 -5.27 -5.32
N SER A 148 8.09 -4.97 -5.98
CA SER A 148 7.48 -5.83 -7.00
C SER A 148 7.81 -5.41 -8.43
N ASP A 149 8.38 -4.20 -8.62
CA ASP A 149 8.64 -3.61 -9.93
C ASP A 149 9.85 -2.67 -9.88
N LYS A 150 10.38 -2.32 -11.06
CA LYS A 150 11.48 -1.37 -11.22
C LYS A 150 10.90 0.05 -11.30
N TYR A 151 10.75 0.70 -10.15
CA TYR A 151 10.10 2.01 -10.03
C TYR A 151 10.86 3.17 -10.70
N ASP A 152 12.13 2.99 -11.01
CA ASP A 152 12.95 3.97 -11.74
C ASP A 152 12.69 3.97 -13.25
N ALA A 153 12.19 2.86 -13.80
CA ALA A 153 11.92 2.66 -15.23
C ALA A 153 10.43 2.78 -15.59
N ASN A 154 9.54 2.68 -14.61
CA ASN A 154 8.11 2.52 -14.88
C ASN A 154 7.35 3.84 -14.64
N THR A 155 6.99 4.50 -15.73
CA THR A 155 6.13 5.70 -15.76
C THR A 155 4.64 5.33 -15.68
N MET A 156 4.27 4.36 -14.86
CA MET A 156 2.87 3.88 -14.77
C MET A 156 1.89 4.96 -14.29
N ASP A 157 2.37 6.00 -13.66
CA ASP A 157 1.56 7.18 -13.36
C ASP A 157 2.17 8.41 -14.07
N HIS A 158 1.66 8.73 -15.26
CA HIS A 158 2.07 9.91 -16.04
C HIS A 158 1.92 11.25 -15.29
N ALA A 159 1.40 11.22 -14.07
CA ALA A 159 1.18 12.40 -13.23
C ALA A 159 2.31 12.65 -12.22
N THR A 160 3.24 11.71 -12.02
CA THR A 160 4.32 11.85 -11.03
C THR A 160 5.68 11.92 -11.73
N ASP A 161 6.52 12.87 -11.33
CA ASP A 161 7.90 13.00 -11.84
C ASP A 161 8.70 11.72 -11.51
N PRO A 162 9.32 11.05 -12.50
CA PRO A 162 10.13 9.85 -12.27
C PRO A 162 11.24 10.05 -11.24
N ARG A 163 11.81 11.26 -11.16
CA ARG A 163 12.83 11.62 -10.16
C ARG A 163 12.27 11.57 -8.73
N GLU A 164 11.04 11.99 -8.57
CA GLU A 164 10.38 11.95 -7.26
C GLU A 164 10.05 10.51 -6.85
N ILE A 165 9.59 9.67 -7.78
CA ILE A 165 9.35 8.24 -7.51
C ILE A 165 10.65 7.55 -7.10
N ARG A 166 11.75 7.79 -7.81
CA ARG A 166 13.07 7.27 -7.44
C ARG A 166 13.45 7.68 -6.02
N ARG A 167 13.33 8.96 -5.69
CA ARG A 167 13.64 9.47 -4.35
C ARG A 167 12.79 8.83 -3.26
N LEU A 168 11.48 8.60 -3.52
CA LEU A 168 10.59 7.93 -2.56
C LEU A 168 10.97 6.45 -2.42
N HIS A 169 11.35 5.80 -3.52
CA HIS A 169 11.84 4.42 -3.52
C HIS A 169 13.12 4.27 -2.68
N GLU A 170 14.13 5.12 -2.91
CA GLU A 170 15.38 5.14 -2.13
C GLU A 170 15.09 5.34 -0.64
N ARG A 171 14.20 6.29 -0.29
CA ARG A 171 13.77 6.49 1.09
C ARG A 171 13.08 5.26 1.69
N ALA A 172 12.24 4.57 0.93
CA ALA A 172 11.59 3.34 1.39
C ALA A 172 12.61 2.23 1.65
N LEU A 173 13.61 2.07 0.76
CA LEU A 173 14.72 1.15 0.96
C LEU A 173 15.55 1.48 2.21
N GLN A 174 15.77 2.78 2.51
CA GLN A 174 16.52 3.22 3.69
C GLN A 174 15.76 3.01 5.01
N GLN A 175 14.43 3.18 5.00
CA GLN A 175 13.59 3.21 6.21
C GLN A 175 12.91 1.86 6.53
N ALA A 176 12.88 0.92 5.59
CA ALA A 176 12.29 -0.39 5.83
C ALA A 176 13.18 -1.25 6.74
N ASP A 177 12.57 -2.01 7.65
CA ASP A 177 13.24 -3.00 8.49
C ASP A 177 13.51 -4.30 7.72
N LEU A 178 12.63 -4.61 6.74
CA LEU A 178 12.72 -5.78 5.88
C LEU A 178 12.39 -5.38 4.44
N ILE A 179 13.23 -5.78 3.49
CA ILE A 179 13.01 -5.53 2.07
C ILE A 179 12.78 -6.87 1.36
N LEU A 180 11.68 -6.98 0.65
CA LEU A 180 11.30 -8.18 -0.10
C LEU A 180 11.27 -7.87 -1.59
N TYR A 181 12.09 -8.56 -2.36
CA TYR A 181 12.12 -8.43 -3.81
C TYR A 181 11.34 -9.56 -4.47
N SER A 182 10.44 -9.23 -5.40
CA SER A 182 9.60 -10.22 -6.10
C SER A 182 10.32 -11.00 -7.18
N GLY A 183 11.57 -10.66 -7.50
CA GLY A 183 12.35 -11.31 -8.55
C GLY A 183 13.84 -11.26 -8.29
N ARG A 184 14.55 -12.32 -8.73
CA ARG A 184 16.00 -12.47 -8.57
C ARG A 184 16.78 -11.33 -9.22
N LYS A 185 16.32 -10.85 -10.38
CA LYS A 185 16.96 -9.73 -11.08
C LYS A 185 16.86 -8.44 -10.27
N LEU A 186 15.69 -8.14 -9.70
CA LEU A 186 15.51 -6.96 -8.85
C LEU A 186 16.40 -7.02 -7.60
N LEU A 187 16.52 -8.20 -6.99
CA LEU A 187 17.41 -8.40 -5.84
C LEU A 187 18.87 -8.28 -6.22
N ALA A 188 19.27 -8.81 -7.38
CA ALA A 188 20.66 -8.74 -7.86
C ALA A 188 21.11 -7.30 -8.23
N GLU A 189 20.16 -6.44 -8.61
CA GLU A 189 20.39 -5.02 -8.90
C GLU A 189 20.25 -4.12 -7.65
N ALA A 190 19.98 -4.71 -6.47
CA ALA A 190 19.82 -3.94 -5.24
C ALA A 190 21.17 -3.40 -4.73
N GLU A 191 21.18 -2.12 -4.34
CA GLU A 191 22.38 -1.43 -3.82
C GLU A 191 22.19 -0.97 -2.36
N ILE A 192 20.95 -0.85 -1.90
CA ILE A 192 20.60 -0.31 -0.58
C ILE A 192 19.95 -1.39 0.28
N GLY A 193 20.39 -1.56 1.52
CA GLY A 193 19.77 -2.41 2.52
C GLY A 193 19.93 -3.91 2.22
N LEU A 194 21.04 -4.32 1.63
CA LEU A 194 21.29 -5.72 1.25
C LEU A 194 21.20 -6.69 2.42
N GLU A 195 21.61 -6.28 3.61
CA GLU A 195 21.61 -7.08 4.85
C GLU A 195 20.21 -7.44 5.35
N ARG A 196 19.19 -6.71 4.89
CA ARG A 196 17.76 -6.92 5.22
C ARG A 196 16.91 -7.20 3.99
N SER A 197 17.56 -7.54 2.88
CA SER A 197 16.93 -7.83 1.59
C SER A 197 16.78 -9.32 1.37
N HIS A 198 15.59 -9.76 1.00
CA HIS A 198 15.29 -11.16 0.75
C HIS A 198 14.47 -11.32 -0.53
N LEU A 199 14.58 -12.49 -1.15
CA LEU A 199 13.77 -12.87 -2.28
C LEU A 199 12.42 -13.41 -1.80
N LEU A 200 11.32 -12.86 -2.31
CA LEU A 200 9.97 -13.37 -2.18
C LEU A 200 9.39 -13.50 -3.58
N GLU A 201 9.64 -14.65 -4.23
CA GLU A 201 9.16 -14.87 -5.59
C GLU A 201 7.64 -14.76 -5.68
N GLN A 202 7.17 -14.27 -6.82
CA GLN A 202 5.74 -14.13 -7.06
C GLN A 202 5.09 -15.52 -7.10
N ALA A 203 4.05 -15.68 -6.29
CA ALA A 203 3.26 -16.90 -6.24
C ALA A 203 1.77 -16.56 -6.33
N VAL A 204 1.00 -17.48 -6.92
CA VAL A 204 -0.46 -17.44 -6.99
C VAL A 204 -1.04 -18.67 -6.30
N ASP A 205 -2.21 -18.50 -5.69
CA ASP A 205 -3.00 -19.64 -5.22
C ASP A 205 -3.77 -20.19 -6.41
N PHE A 206 -3.59 -21.48 -6.70
CA PHE A 206 -4.39 -22.23 -7.64
C PHE A 206 -5.56 -22.88 -6.92
#